data_5f24ca7d04e0b5787c0d238e8a88398f
#
_entry.id   5f24ca7d04e0b5787c0d238e8a88398f
#
_cell.length_a   1.000
_cell.length_b   1.000
_cell.length_c   1.000
_cell.angle_alpha   90.00
_cell.angle_beta   90.00
_cell.angle_gamma   90.00
#
_symmetry.space_group_name_H-M   'P 1'
#
loop_
_entity.id
_entity.type
_entity.pdbx_description
1 polymer ?
#
loop_
_entity_poly.entity_id
_entity_poly.type
_entity_poly.pdbx_seq_one_letter_code
_entity_poly.pdbx_strand_id
1 'polypeptide(L)'
;MAGIRAKNMIYDVGNYCRLSKDDGTDNESASIATQKSILTDYVKKQGWNLVKTYVDDGYSGTNFQRPAFQEMLKDIENGLINCVITKDLSRLGRNYLDCGLYLEVFFPEHNVRYIAVNDGVDTLNKSAMDITPFRNILNEMYSADVSVKIKSAY
;
A
#
# COMPACT_ATOMS: atom_id res chain seq x y z
N MET A 1 23.63 5.93 -8.28
CA MET A 1 23.53 7.19 -7.51
C MET A 1 22.17 7.36 -6.83
N ALA A 2 21.08 7.16 -7.55
CA ALA A 2 19.75 7.27 -6.97
C ALA A 2 19.55 6.33 -5.78
N GLY A 3 20.09 5.11 -5.83
CA GLY A 3 19.95 4.14 -4.73
C GLY A 3 20.63 4.56 -3.43
N ILE A 4 21.80 5.21 -3.52
CA ILE A 4 22.52 5.69 -2.33
C ILE A 4 21.78 6.91 -1.73
N ARG A 5 21.31 7.82 -2.57
CA ARG A 5 20.51 8.95 -2.13
C ARG A 5 19.24 8.49 -1.43
N ALA A 6 18.57 7.48 -2.00
CA ALA A 6 17.31 6.99 -1.47
C ALA A 6 17.47 6.41 -0.07
N LYS A 7 18.59 5.73 0.21
CA LYS A 7 18.85 5.15 1.54
C LYS A 7 19.03 6.21 2.63
N ASN A 8 19.60 7.36 2.28
CA ASN A 8 19.86 8.45 3.22
C ASN A 8 18.84 9.58 3.12
N MET A 9 17.86 9.41 2.23
CA MET A 9 16.87 10.44 1.97
C MET A 9 15.82 10.49 3.08
N ILE A 10 15.43 11.70 3.45
CA ILE A 10 14.29 11.90 4.33
C ILE A 10 13.05 12.01 3.43
N TYR A 11 12.16 11.05 3.58
CA TYR A 11 10.95 10.99 2.75
C TYR A 11 9.83 11.84 3.33
N ASP A 12 9.02 12.37 2.42
CA ASP A 12 7.76 13.02 2.75
C ASP A 12 6.67 11.96 2.60
N VAL A 13 6.17 11.47 3.73
CA VAL A 13 5.38 10.24 3.78
C VAL A 13 3.89 10.52 3.83
N GLY A 14 3.14 9.80 3.01
CA GLY A 14 1.71 9.65 3.16
C GLY A 14 1.41 8.24 3.68
N ASN A 15 0.88 8.15 4.88
CA ASN A 15 0.40 6.88 5.42
C ASN A 15 -1.01 6.62 4.92
N TYR A 16 -1.28 5.39 4.47
CA TYR A 16 -2.60 5.03 3.98
C TYR A 16 -3.21 3.92 4.83
N CYS A 17 -4.41 4.17 5.33
CA CYS A 17 -5.16 3.23 6.15
C CYS A 17 -6.51 2.94 5.47
N ARG A 18 -6.87 1.67 5.42
CA ARG A 18 -8.14 1.25 4.85
C ARG A 18 -8.77 0.15 5.70
N LEU A 19 -10.06 0.25 5.90
CA LEU A 19 -10.84 -0.79 6.56
C LEU A 19 -12.14 -0.95 5.80
N SER A 20 -12.42 -2.16 5.31
CA SER A 20 -13.70 -2.45 4.66
C SER A 20 -14.71 -2.96 5.68
N LYS A 21 -15.98 -2.92 5.32
CA LYS A 21 -17.05 -3.45 6.18
C LYS A 21 -16.87 -4.95 6.44
N ASP A 22 -16.25 -5.65 5.49
CA ASP A 22 -16.04 -7.09 5.56
C ASP A 22 -14.80 -7.48 6.36
N ASP A 23 -13.95 -6.52 6.73
CA ASP A 23 -12.72 -6.80 7.49
C ASP A 23 -12.98 -7.08 8.98
N GLY A 24 -14.23 -7.15 9.35
CA GLY A 24 -14.63 -7.59 10.68
C GLY A 24 -14.38 -6.56 11.78
N THR A 25 -15.44 -6.22 12.49
CA THR A 25 -15.35 -5.26 13.59
C THR A 25 -14.63 -5.82 14.81
N ASP A 26 -14.42 -7.13 14.84
CA ASP A 26 -13.86 -7.82 15.99
C ASP A 26 -12.35 -7.93 15.99
N ASN A 27 -11.70 -7.53 14.91
CA ASN A 27 -10.25 -7.62 14.79
C ASN A 27 -9.58 -6.27 15.06
N GLU A 28 -9.22 -6.03 16.29
CA GLU A 28 -8.56 -4.80 16.73
C GLU A 28 -7.27 -4.53 15.94
N SER A 29 -6.55 -5.57 15.52
CA SER A 29 -5.31 -5.40 14.78
C SER A 29 -5.51 -4.79 13.39
N ALA A 30 -6.72 -4.90 12.84
CA ALA A 30 -7.07 -4.33 11.55
C ALA A 30 -7.63 -2.91 11.65
N SER A 31 -8.00 -2.44 12.85
CA SER A 31 -8.66 -1.15 13.03
C SER A 31 -7.85 0.01 12.46
N ILE A 32 -8.56 1.08 12.12
CA ILE A 32 -7.91 2.31 11.61
C ILE A 32 -6.95 2.87 12.66
N ALA A 33 -7.35 2.88 13.94
CA ALA A 33 -6.50 3.38 15.02
C ALA A 33 -5.19 2.59 15.12
N THR A 34 -5.28 1.27 15.03
CA THR A 34 -4.10 0.40 15.06
C THR A 34 -3.20 0.64 13.85
N GLN A 35 -3.78 0.75 12.66
CA GLN A 35 -3.01 1.06 11.45
C GLN A 35 -2.28 2.39 11.59
N LYS A 36 -2.96 3.43 12.04
CA LYS A 36 -2.34 4.74 12.25
C LYS A 36 -1.16 4.68 13.22
N SER A 37 -1.33 3.95 14.31
CA SER A 37 -0.29 3.80 15.33
C SER A 37 0.95 3.12 14.76
N ILE A 38 0.77 1.99 14.07
CA ILE A 38 1.86 1.24 13.46
C ILE A 38 2.62 2.10 12.46
N LEU A 39 1.89 2.80 11.59
CA LEU A 39 2.50 3.59 10.54
C LEU A 39 3.18 4.85 11.07
N THR A 40 2.60 5.50 12.05
CA THR A 40 3.21 6.67 12.69
C THR A 40 4.52 6.29 13.37
N ASP A 41 4.53 5.17 14.09
CA ASP A 41 5.73 4.67 14.73
C ASP A 41 6.81 4.32 13.71
N TYR A 42 6.42 3.71 12.61
CA TYR A 42 7.36 3.36 11.55
C TYR A 42 8.05 4.61 10.99
N VAL A 43 7.27 5.63 10.66
CA VAL A 43 7.80 6.90 10.13
C VAL A 43 8.75 7.55 11.13
N LYS A 44 8.38 7.56 12.41
CA LYS A 44 9.23 8.10 13.47
C LYS A 44 10.57 7.37 13.56
N LYS A 45 10.55 6.05 13.53
CA LYS A 45 11.76 5.23 13.63
C LYS A 45 12.69 5.48 12.46
N GLN A 46 12.14 5.77 11.29
CA GLN A 46 12.94 6.07 10.11
C GLN A 46 13.47 7.51 10.11
N GLY A 47 12.91 8.38 10.91
CA GLY A 47 13.29 9.78 10.92
C GLY A 47 12.75 10.56 9.72
N TRP A 48 11.65 10.11 9.14
CA TRP A 48 11.04 10.75 7.97
C TRP A 48 9.94 11.74 8.38
N ASN A 49 9.49 12.55 7.42
CA ASN A 49 8.42 13.51 7.64
C ASN A 49 7.07 12.89 7.32
N LEU A 50 6.18 12.85 8.30
CA LEU A 50 4.80 12.43 8.05
C LEU A 50 4.01 13.65 7.59
N VAL A 51 3.70 13.70 6.30
CA VAL A 51 2.97 14.82 5.71
C VAL A 51 1.48 14.68 5.97
N LYS A 52 0.93 13.48 5.76
CA LYS A 52 -0.51 13.27 5.85
C LYS A 52 -0.83 11.79 6.07
N THR A 53 -1.94 11.54 6.76
CA THR A 53 -2.50 10.20 6.89
C THR A 53 -3.84 10.18 6.14
N TYR A 54 -3.95 9.27 5.18
CA TYR A 54 -5.15 9.10 4.36
C TYR A 54 -5.95 7.92 4.91
N VAL A 55 -7.24 8.11 5.10
CA VAL A 55 -8.08 7.08 5.71
C VAL A 55 -9.34 6.87 4.88
N ASP A 56 -9.54 5.62 4.47
CA ASP A 56 -10.78 5.16 3.85
C ASP A 56 -11.41 4.08 4.72
N ASP A 57 -12.33 4.48 5.57
CA ASP A 57 -13.04 3.58 6.47
C ASP A 57 -14.37 3.20 5.84
N GLY A 58 -14.60 1.89 5.69
CA GLY A 58 -15.81 1.36 5.07
C GLY A 58 -15.71 1.13 3.57
N TYR A 59 -14.49 1.18 3.00
CA TYR A 59 -14.26 1.00 1.57
C TYR A 59 -13.55 -0.30 1.27
N SER A 60 -14.02 -0.99 0.22
CA SER A 60 -13.45 -2.27 -0.20
C SER A 60 -12.09 -2.11 -0.87
N GLY A 61 -11.24 -3.12 -0.71
CA GLY A 61 -9.97 -3.22 -1.44
C GLY A 61 -10.11 -3.73 -2.86
N THR A 62 -11.32 -4.06 -3.31
CA THR A 62 -11.54 -4.63 -4.65
C THR A 62 -11.53 -3.58 -5.76
N ASN A 63 -11.67 -2.31 -5.43
CA ASN A 63 -11.54 -1.22 -6.40
C ASN A 63 -10.79 -0.06 -5.77
N PHE A 64 -10.41 0.91 -6.61
CA PHE A 64 -9.65 2.08 -6.19
C PHE A 64 -10.48 3.37 -6.19
N GLN A 65 -11.81 3.25 -6.23
CA GLN A 65 -12.74 4.37 -6.13
C GLN A 65 -12.95 4.73 -4.66
N ARG A 66 -11.86 5.07 -3.99
CA ARG A 66 -11.83 5.40 -2.57
C ARG A 66 -11.37 6.85 -2.42
N PRO A 67 -12.16 7.72 -1.75
CA PRO A 67 -11.87 9.15 -1.73
C PRO A 67 -10.48 9.53 -1.23
N ALA A 68 -10.05 8.94 -0.09
CA ALA A 68 -8.74 9.27 0.45
C ALA A 68 -7.61 8.72 -0.44
N PHE A 69 -7.81 7.56 -1.04
CA PHE A 69 -6.85 7.01 -1.99
C PHE A 69 -6.69 7.94 -3.20
N GLN A 70 -7.79 8.42 -3.75
CA GLN A 70 -7.75 9.34 -4.89
C GLN A 70 -7.08 10.66 -4.52
N GLU A 71 -7.32 11.17 -3.31
CA GLU A 71 -6.63 12.35 -2.82
C GLU A 71 -5.13 12.11 -2.72
N MET A 72 -4.73 10.94 -2.23
CA MET A 72 -3.33 10.55 -2.14
C MET A 72 -2.66 10.55 -3.52
N LEU A 73 -3.33 10.03 -4.54
CA LEU A 73 -2.80 10.01 -5.90
C LEU A 73 -2.58 11.44 -6.42
N LYS A 74 -3.49 12.35 -6.14
CA LYS A 74 -3.33 13.76 -6.52
C LYS A 74 -2.16 14.40 -5.81
N ASP A 75 -1.99 14.13 -4.52
CA ASP A 75 -0.88 14.66 -3.75
C ASP A 75 0.45 14.12 -4.25
N ILE A 76 0.49 12.87 -4.73
CA ILE A 76 1.67 12.30 -5.38
C ILE A 76 1.98 13.06 -6.67
N GLU A 77 0.98 13.29 -7.51
CA GLU A 77 1.15 14.01 -8.77
C GLU A 77 1.65 15.43 -8.53
N ASN A 78 1.22 16.06 -7.44
CA ASN A 78 1.64 17.41 -7.07
C ASN A 78 2.99 17.46 -6.37
N GLY A 79 3.61 16.30 -6.14
CA GLY A 79 4.91 16.24 -5.48
C GLY A 79 4.88 16.47 -3.98
N LEU A 80 3.71 16.39 -3.36
CA LEU A 80 3.55 16.61 -1.92
C LEU A 80 4.14 15.49 -1.08
N ILE A 81 4.00 14.25 -1.55
CA ILE A 81 4.55 13.07 -0.89
C ILE A 81 5.35 12.24 -1.90
N ASN A 82 6.39 11.56 -1.42
CA ASN A 82 7.23 10.70 -2.24
C ASN A 82 7.43 9.32 -1.62
N CYS A 83 6.65 8.98 -0.59
CA CYS A 83 6.65 7.66 0.03
C CYS A 83 5.24 7.35 0.52
N VAL A 84 4.77 6.16 0.21
CA VAL A 84 3.47 5.67 0.68
C VAL A 84 3.72 4.44 1.54
N ILE A 85 3.12 4.40 2.72
CA ILE A 85 3.26 3.28 3.64
C ILE A 85 1.88 2.78 4.05
N THR A 86 1.69 1.47 3.95
CA THR A 86 0.50 0.80 4.45
C THR A 86 0.90 -0.27 5.47
N LYS A 87 -0.04 -0.70 6.30
CA LYS A 87 0.20 -1.78 7.26
C LYS A 87 0.53 -3.07 6.52
N ASP A 88 -0.26 -3.40 5.51
CA ASP A 88 -0.02 -4.56 4.65
C ASP A 88 -0.52 -4.26 3.25
N LEU A 89 -0.19 -5.14 2.31
CA LEU A 89 -0.51 -4.93 0.91
C LEU A 89 -2.02 -4.89 0.65
N SER A 90 -2.81 -5.61 1.44
CA SER A 90 -4.26 -5.64 1.27
C SER A 90 -4.90 -4.26 1.52
N ARG A 91 -4.23 -3.39 2.28
CA ARG A 91 -4.73 -2.02 2.49
C ARG A 91 -4.59 -1.17 1.24
N LEU A 92 -3.54 -1.42 0.44
CA LEU A 92 -3.41 -0.76 -0.86
C LEU A 92 -4.52 -1.22 -1.81
N GLY A 93 -4.74 -2.51 -1.91
CA GLY A 93 -5.80 -3.07 -2.72
C GLY A 93 -5.76 -4.59 -2.74
N ARG A 94 -6.85 -5.18 -3.22
CA ARG A 94 -6.98 -6.64 -3.37
C ARG A 94 -7.02 -7.07 -4.82
N ASN A 95 -7.08 -6.13 -5.75
CA ASN A 95 -7.10 -6.44 -7.17
C ASN A 95 -5.66 -6.59 -7.66
N TYR A 96 -5.33 -7.78 -8.14
CA TYR A 96 -4.00 -8.12 -8.61
C TYR A 96 -3.48 -7.17 -9.70
N LEU A 97 -4.31 -6.94 -10.73
CA LEU A 97 -3.90 -6.14 -11.88
C LEU A 97 -3.73 -4.67 -11.50
N ASP A 98 -4.65 -4.13 -10.73
CA ASP A 98 -4.61 -2.72 -10.35
C ASP A 98 -3.48 -2.43 -9.38
N CYS A 99 -3.24 -3.33 -8.42
CA CYS A 99 -2.08 -3.19 -7.52
C CYS A 99 -0.78 -3.20 -8.32
N GLY A 100 -0.67 -4.08 -9.30
CA GLY A 100 0.50 -4.15 -10.18
C GLY A 100 0.74 -2.84 -10.91
N LEU A 101 -0.32 -2.22 -11.43
CA LEU A 101 -0.21 -0.93 -12.10
C LEU A 101 0.34 0.16 -11.19
N TYR A 102 -0.14 0.24 -9.96
CA TYR A 102 0.36 1.25 -9.03
C TYR A 102 1.81 0.98 -8.62
N LEU A 103 2.14 -0.26 -8.35
CA LEU A 103 3.46 -0.62 -7.83
C LEU A 103 4.54 -0.65 -8.90
N GLU A 104 4.20 -1.06 -10.10
CA GLU A 104 5.16 -1.22 -11.18
C GLU A 104 5.21 -0.02 -12.12
N VAL A 105 4.15 0.77 -12.20
CA VAL A 105 4.05 1.90 -13.14
C VAL A 105 3.89 3.23 -12.44
N PHE A 106 2.78 3.42 -11.73
CA PHE A 106 2.43 4.74 -11.19
C PHE A 106 3.45 5.24 -10.16
N PHE A 107 3.77 4.44 -9.16
CA PHE A 107 4.72 4.86 -8.14
C PHE A 107 6.12 5.08 -8.72
N PRO A 108 6.68 4.17 -9.53
CA PRO A 108 7.97 4.43 -10.15
C PRO A 108 8.00 5.66 -11.04
N GLU A 109 6.96 5.91 -11.81
CA GLU A 109 6.88 7.10 -12.68
C GLU A 109 6.92 8.41 -11.88
N HIS A 110 6.39 8.40 -10.68
CA HIS A 110 6.36 9.57 -9.81
C HIS A 110 7.48 9.55 -8.77
N ASN A 111 8.40 8.61 -8.86
CA ASN A 111 9.51 8.44 -7.91
C ASN A 111 9.01 8.26 -6.48
N VAL A 112 7.95 7.48 -6.31
CA VAL A 112 7.35 7.19 -5.00
C VAL A 112 7.81 5.82 -4.53
N ARG A 113 8.35 5.78 -3.30
CA ARG A 113 8.67 4.53 -2.62
C ARG A 113 7.40 4.00 -1.95
N TYR A 114 7.15 2.70 -2.07
CA TYR A 114 6.03 2.07 -1.38
C TYR A 114 6.53 1.01 -0.40
N ILE A 115 5.97 1.02 0.79
CA ILE A 115 6.32 0.07 1.86
C ILE A 115 5.04 -0.52 2.44
N ALA A 116 4.98 -1.86 2.51
CA ALA A 116 3.94 -2.58 3.26
C ALA A 116 4.63 -3.23 4.45
N VAL A 117 4.39 -2.68 5.63
CA VAL A 117 5.19 -3.00 6.84
C VAL A 117 5.13 -4.48 7.21
N ASN A 118 3.92 -5.03 7.31
CA ASN A 118 3.73 -6.41 7.76
C ASN A 118 4.14 -7.45 6.72
N ASP A 119 4.12 -7.07 5.44
CA ASP A 119 4.47 -8.00 4.35
C ASP A 119 5.96 -7.94 3.99
N GLY A 120 6.70 -7.01 4.57
CA GLY A 120 8.10 -6.84 4.23
C GLY A 120 8.34 -6.34 2.82
N VAL A 121 7.34 -5.70 2.20
CA VAL A 121 7.46 -5.16 0.85
C VAL A 121 8.04 -3.76 0.91
N ASP A 122 9.06 -3.53 0.07
CA ASP A 122 9.69 -2.21 -0.06
C ASP A 122 10.20 -2.07 -1.49
N THR A 123 9.58 -1.18 -2.24
CA THR A 123 9.90 -1.02 -3.67
C THR A 123 11.29 -0.44 -3.92
N LEU A 124 11.89 0.20 -2.94
CA LEU A 124 13.25 0.73 -3.08
C LEU A 124 14.28 -0.40 -3.19
N ASN A 125 14.06 -1.49 -2.49
CA ASN A 125 15.03 -2.58 -2.37
C ASN A 125 14.89 -3.59 -3.51
N LYS A 126 15.17 -3.13 -4.73
CA LYS A 126 14.96 -3.94 -5.94
C LYS A 126 15.85 -5.18 -6.04
N SER A 127 17.08 -5.10 -5.52
CA SER A 127 18.02 -6.23 -5.61
C SER A 127 17.79 -7.26 -4.51
N ALA A 128 17.38 -6.82 -3.35
CA ALA A 128 16.98 -7.68 -2.25
C ALA A 128 15.47 -7.83 -2.19
N MET A 129 14.75 -7.03 -2.95
CA MET A 129 13.32 -7.21 -3.12
C MET A 129 13.12 -8.45 -3.97
N ASP A 130 13.12 -9.55 -3.27
CA ASP A 130 12.54 -10.72 -3.87
C ASP A 130 11.07 -10.40 -4.03
N ILE A 131 10.67 -10.12 -5.26
CA ILE A 131 9.27 -9.83 -5.57
C ILE A 131 8.41 -11.08 -5.46
N THR A 132 9.02 -12.24 -5.18
CA THR A 132 8.28 -13.50 -5.03
C THR A 132 7.25 -13.46 -3.90
N PRO A 133 7.56 -13.02 -2.66
CA PRO A 133 6.53 -12.91 -1.64
C PRO A 133 5.39 -11.98 -2.05
N PHE A 134 5.72 -10.88 -2.67
CA PHE A 134 4.75 -9.92 -3.19
C PHE A 134 3.85 -10.55 -4.25
N ARG A 135 4.47 -11.21 -5.24
CA ARG A 135 3.72 -11.91 -6.29
C ARG A 135 2.86 -13.02 -5.71
N ASN A 136 3.35 -13.74 -4.72
CA ASN A 136 2.59 -14.80 -4.08
C ASN A 136 1.34 -14.28 -3.39
N ILE A 137 1.44 -13.15 -2.70
CA ILE A 137 0.29 -12.51 -2.05
C ILE A 137 -0.75 -12.14 -3.11
N LEU A 138 -0.32 -11.46 -4.17
CA LEU A 138 -1.21 -11.04 -5.24
C LEU A 138 -1.80 -12.24 -6.00
N ASN A 139 -0.99 -13.27 -6.23
CA ASN A 139 -1.45 -14.47 -6.93
C ASN A 139 -2.48 -15.24 -6.11
N GLU A 140 -2.34 -15.31 -4.80
CA GLU A 140 -3.34 -15.92 -3.92
C GLU A 140 -4.68 -15.22 -4.04
N MET A 141 -4.67 -13.89 -3.98
CA MET A 141 -5.87 -13.08 -4.14
C MET A 141 -6.51 -13.31 -5.51
N TYR A 142 -5.69 -13.29 -6.56
CA TYR A 142 -6.15 -13.48 -7.92
C TYR A 142 -6.70 -14.89 -8.16
N SER A 143 -5.99 -15.90 -7.66
CA SER A 143 -6.43 -17.30 -7.83
C SER A 143 -7.77 -17.55 -7.15
N ALA A 144 -8.02 -16.98 -5.98
CA ALA A 144 -9.30 -17.11 -5.30
C ALA A 144 -10.42 -16.51 -6.17
N ASP A 145 -10.21 -15.32 -6.73
CA ASP A 145 -11.19 -14.65 -7.60
C ASP A 145 -11.45 -15.45 -8.87
N VAL A 146 -10.39 -15.96 -9.50
CA VAL A 146 -10.51 -16.75 -10.74
C VAL A 146 -11.25 -18.04 -10.47
N SER A 147 -10.95 -18.72 -9.36
CA SER A 147 -11.65 -19.96 -9.00
C SER A 147 -13.15 -19.73 -8.85
N VAL A 148 -13.53 -18.65 -8.19
CA VAL A 148 -14.95 -18.28 -8.03
C VAL A 148 -15.60 -18.02 -9.38
N LYS A 149 -14.94 -17.27 -10.25
CA LYS A 149 -15.47 -16.95 -11.59
C LYS A 149 -15.63 -18.19 -12.46
N ILE A 150 -14.66 -19.08 -12.43
CA ILE A 150 -14.72 -20.35 -13.21
C ILE A 150 -15.88 -21.21 -12.71
N LYS A 151 -16.05 -21.34 -11.40
CA LYS A 151 -17.17 -22.10 -10.83
C LYS A 151 -18.50 -21.49 -11.22
N SER A 152 -18.59 -20.18 -11.32
CA SER A 152 -19.81 -19.48 -11.72
C SER A 152 -20.13 -19.67 -13.21
N ALA A 153 -19.10 -19.87 -14.04
CA ALA A 153 -19.27 -20.04 -15.48
C ALA A 153 -19.72 -21.46 -15.87
N TYR A 154 -19.49 -22.43 -15.01
CA TYR A 154 -19.86 -23.82 -15.22
C TYR A 154 -20.96 -24.25 -14.26
#